data_ffd72f9777a52d5ea65e17ae7ea6fc43
#
_entry.id   ffd72f9777a52d5ea65e17ae7ea6fc43
#
_cell.length_a   1.000
_cell.length_b   1.000
_cell.length_c   1.000
_cell.angle_alpha   90.00
_cell.angle_beta   90.00
_cell.angle_gamma   90.00
#
_symmetry.space_group_name_H-M   'P 1'
#
loop_
_entity.id
_entity.type
_entity.pdbx_description
1 polymer ?
#
loop_
_entity_poly.entity_id
_entity_poly.type
_entity_poly.pdbx_seq_one_letter_code
_entity_poly.pdbx_strand_id
1 'polypeptide(L)'
;MTTPPSLPRHARVVIVGGGVIGTSTAYHLALMGWQDIVLLERHQLTAGTTWHAAGLMVTYGSTSETSTEIRKYTRDLYGRLEAETGQATGFMPIGFIEVASDKDRLEEFRRVAAFNRYCGIDVQEISPRQVQELFPLAKVDDIEAGFYVKEDGRVNPVDVTMALGKGARMRGVKILEGVPATGVLQKSGRVTGVRTPYGDIQTDFVVNCAGLWARELGAMSGVAISNQAAEHYYLITEAIKDLPPNMPVLEDPSAYGYYRQEGGGLMVGLFEPVCAPWKIDGTPTDTPYLDLEPDWERMGPYLETAMSRVPVTSQVGMKKFFCGPESFTPDLKPIVGEAPELRGYFVAAGLNSIGILTGGGLGRVMAHWIINGLPDVDVTGMNIDRVLPFQANPEYRRSRTVESLGMVYKCH
;
A
#
# COMPACT_ATOMS: atom_id res chain seq x y z
N MET A 1 -23.76 25.61 -7.38
CA MET A 1 -22.35 25.78 -7.80
C MET A 1 -21.55 25.98 -6.52
N THR A 2 -20.65 25.07 -6.20
CA THR A 2 -19.77 25.19 -5.04
C THR A 2 -18.75 26.30 -5.33
N THR A 3 -18.50 27.17 -4.37
CA THR A 3 -17.47 28.21 -4.47
C THR A 3 -16.13 27.56 -4.77
N PRO A 4 -15.35 28.03 -5.75
CA PRO A 4 -14.03 27.48 -6.03
C PRO A 4 -13.14 27.55 -4.79
N PRO A 5 -12.31 26.52 -4.53
CA PRO A 5 -11.46 26.50 -3.35
C PRO A 5 -10.43 27.63 -3.42
N SER A 6 -10.18 28.28 -2.28
CA SER A 6 -9.14 29.32 -2.17
C SER A 6 -7.76 28.66 -2.22
N LEU A 7 -7.05 28.80 -3.33
CA LEU A 7 -5.69 28.30 -3.50
C LEU A 7 -4.66 29.26 -2.89
N PRO A 8 -3.63 28.76 -2.20
CA PRO A 8 -2.47 29.57 -1.88
C PRO A 8 -1.68 29.90 -3.16
N ARG A 9 -1.16 31.11 -3.27
CA ARG A 9 -0.32 31.49 -4.41
C ARG A 9 1.06 30.81 -4.38
N HIS A 10 1.53 30.45 -3.18
CA HIS A 10 2.82 29.83 -2.94
C HIS A 10 2.68 28.74 -1.87
N ALA A 11 3.45 27.67 -2.03
CA ALA A 11 3.71 26.63 -1.04
C ALA A 11 5.19 26.24 -1.09
N ARG A 12 5.78 25.85 0.03
CA ARG A 12 7.14 25.32 0.05
C ARG A 12 7.19 23.94 -0.64
N VAL A 13 6.15 23.15 -0.44
CA VAL A 13 5.98 21.84 -1.08
C VAL A 13 4.52 21.61 -1.45
N VAL A 14 4.27 21.06 -2.63
CA VAL A 14 2.96 20.57 -3.05
C VAL A 14 3.01 19.05 -3.19
N ILE A 15 2.18 18.37 -2.41
CA ILE A 15 2.00 16.92 -2.46
C ILE A 15 0.76 16.63 -3.30
N VAL A 16 0.87 15.75 -4.29
CA VAL A 16 -0.23 15.37 -5.18
C VAL A 16 -0.69 13.95 -4.88
N GLY A 17 -1.90 13.83 -4.36
CA GLY A 17 -2.54 12.56 -3.99
C GLY A 17 -2.83 12.46 -2.49
N GLY A 18 -4.11 12.24 -2.14
CA GLY A 18 -4.64 12.16 -0.77
C GLY A 18 -4.79 10.72 -0.24
N GLY A 19 -4.03 9.77 -0.78
CA GLY A 19 -3.91 8.43 -0.24
C GLY A 19 -3.00 8.36 0.99
N VAL A 20 -2.78 7.15 1.50
CA VAL A 20 -1.96 6.91 2.71
C VAL A 20 -0.55 7.49 2.59
N ILE A 21 0.10 7.40 1.42
CA ILE A 21 1.47 7.90 1.24
C ILE A 21 1.51 9.43 1.26
N GLY A 22 0.59 10.11 0.54
CA GLY A 22 0.58 11.57 0.49
C GLY A 22 0.25 12.18 1.85
N THR A 23 -0.75 11.64 2.56
CA THR A 23 -1.09 12.10 3.92
C THR A 23 0.04 11.83 4.92
N SER A 24 0.73 10.68 4.79
CA SER A 24 1.91 10.36 5.61
C SER A 24 3.07 11.30 5.33
N THR A 25 3.38 11.58 4.07
CA THR A 25 4.43 12.54 3.70
C THR A 25 4.11 13.93 4.26
N ALA A 26 2.87 14.39 4.12
CA ALA A 26 2.42 15.68 4.66
C ALA A 26 2.54 15.73 6.20
N TYR A 27 2.12 14.67 6.88
CA TYR A 27 2.24 14.53 8.32
C TYR A 27 3.69 14.63 8.79
N HIS A 28 4.61 13.89 8.15
CA HIS A 28 6.00 13.85 8.56
C HIS A 28 6.76 15.14 8.23
N LEU A 29 6.52 15.78 7.09
CA LEU A 29 7.08 17.08 6.79
C LEU A 29 6.70 18.12 7.87
N ALA A 30 5.42 18.14 8.24
CA ALA A 30 4.95 19.06 9.29
C ALA A 30 5.45 18.66 10.69
N LEU A 31 5.54 17.36 11.00
CA LEU A 31 6.11 16.85 12.25
C LEU A 31 7.58 17.26 12.41
N MET A 32 8.34 17.29 11.30
CA MET A 32 9.73 17.73 11.23
C MET A 32 9.88 19.27 11.14
N GLY A 33 8.81 20.03 11.34
CA GLY A 33 8.82 21.48 11.46
C GLY A 33 8.69 22.27 10.16
N TRP A 34 8.44 21.63 9.01
CA TRP A 34 8.18 22.36 7.79
C TRP A 34 6.80 23.03 7.81
N GLN A 35 6.73 24.20 7.20
CA GLN A 35 5.52 25.03 7.05
C GLN A 35 5.21 25.21 5.56
N ASP A 36 4.05 25.80 5.27
CA ASP A 36 3.59 26.10 3.91
C ASP A 36 3.50 24.84 3.03
N ILE A 37 2.99 23.75 3.62
CA ILE A 37 2.74 22.49 2.96
C ILE A 37 1.32 22.45 2.42
N VAL A 38 1.17 22.10 1.14
CA VAL A 38 -0.12 21.89 0.49
C VAL A 38 -0.22 20.46 -0.01
N LEU A 39 -1.32 19.78 0.29
CA LEU A 39 -1.69 18.50 -0.30
C LEU A 39 -2.91 18.72 -1.20
N LEU A 40 -2.80 18.29 -2.45
CA LEU A 40 -3.88 18.33 -3.42
C LEU A 40 -4.44 16.91 -3.63
N GLU A 41 -5.76 16.77 -3.48
CA GLU A 41 -6.49 15.56 -3.81
C GLU A 41 -7.59 15.90 -4.81
N ARG A 42 -7.68 15.11 -5.91
CA ARG A 42 -8.65 15.40 -6.98
C ARG A 42 -10.11 15.15 -6.58
N HIS A 43 -10.33 14.19 -5.66
CA HIS A 43 -11.66 13.83 -5.15
C HIS A 43 -11.71 14.08 -3.64
N GLN A 44 -11.66 13.00 -2.85
CA GLN A 44 -11.61 13.00 -1.40
C GLN A 44 -10.41 12.18 -0.93
N LEU A 45 -9.92 12.46 0.26
CA LEU A 45 -8.90 11.61 0.87
C LEU A 45 -9.33 10.15 0.79
N THR A 46 -8.39 9.28 0.52
CA THR A 46 -8.57 7.81 0.39
C THR A 46 -9.23 7.30 -0.90
N ALA A 47 -9.83 8.14 -1.71
CA ALA A 47 -10.68 7.75 -2.86
C ALA A 47 -9.97 6.95 -3.98
N GLY A 48 -8.62 6.85 -3.96
CA GLY A 48 -7.83 5.98 -4.85
C GLY A 48 -7.80 4.53 -4.36
N THR A 49 -6.63 3.88 -4.37
CA THR A 49 -6.45 2.48 -3.91
C THR A 49 -6.63 2.32 -2.39
N THR A 50 -6.40 3.36 -1.60
CA THR A 50 -6.38 3.28 -0.13
C THR A 50 -7.69 2.76 0.46
N TRP A 51 -8.85 3.15 -0.06
CA TRP A 51 -10.15 2.82 0.55
C TRP A 51 -10.46 1.33 0.55
N HIS A 52 -9.96 0.59 -0.43
CA HIS A 52 -10.25 -0.84 -0.59
C HIS A 52 -9.10 -1.76 -0.15
N ALA A 53 -8.02 -1.21 0.39
CA ALA A 53 -6.90 -2.02 0.87
C ALA A 53 -7.33 -2.96 2.01
N ALA A 54 -6.74 -4.16 2.07
CA ALA A 54 -7.07 -5.15 3.09
C ALA A 54 -6.65 -4.75 4.51
N GLY A 55 -5.72 -3.82 4.66
CA GLY A 55 -5.31 -3.28 5.95
C GLY A 55 -4.47 -4.22 6.81
N LEU A 56 -3.75 -5.15 6.21
CA LEU A 56 -2.84 -6.05 6.92
C LEU A 56 -1.62 -5.27 7.42
N MET A 57 -1.23 -5.52 8.68
CA MET A 57 -0.02 -5.00 9.31
C MET A 57 0.91 -6.16 9.60
N VAL A 58 1.80 -6.43 8.64
CA VAL A 58 2.68 -7.59 8.62
C VAL A 58 4.14 -7.13 8.57
N THR A 59 4.86 -7.25 9.65
CA THR A 59 6.29 -6.90 9.71
C THR A 59 7.19 -8.02 9.22
N TYR A 60 6.72 -9.25 9.28
CA TYR A 60 7.38 -10.46 8.77
C TYR A 60 7.39 -10.51 7.23
N GLY A 61 8.26 -11.34 6.66
CA GLY A 61 8.28 -11.67 5.23
C GLY A 61 9.22 -10.81 4.37
N SER A 62 9.87 -9.78 4.92
CA SER A 62 10.87 -8.99 4.17
C SER A 62 12.26 -9.58 4.29
N THR A 63 13.00 -9.57 3.18
CA THR A 63 14.44 -9.90 3.12
C THR A 63 15.33 -8.64 2.99
N SER A 64 14.75 -7.46 3.17
CA SER A 64 15.44 -6.17 3.16
C SER A 64 15.36 -5.52 4.53
N GLU A 65 16.52 -5.11 5.08
CA GLU A 65 16.60 -4.37 6.35
C GLU A 65 15.80 -3.08 6.29
N THR A 66 15.96 -2.29 5.23
CA THR A 66 15.19 -1.06 5.00
C THR A 66 13.70 -1.29 4.96
N SER A 67 13.25 -2.29 4.20
CA SER A 67 11.80 -2.62 4.14
C SER A 67 11.28 -3.06 5.50
N THR A 68 12.03 -3.85 6.25
CA THR A 68 11.67 -4.28 7.61
C THR A 68 11.57 -3.08 8.56
N GLU A 69 12.52 -2.15 8.52
CA GLU A 69 12.48 -0.93 9.33
C GLU A 69 11.27 -0.06 8.99
N ILE A 70 10.98 0.14 7.70
CA ILE A 70 9.81 0.89 7.23
C ILE A 70 8.51 0.28 7.77
N ARG A 71 8.37 -1.05 7.71
CA ARG A 71 7.18 -1.77 8.22
C ARG A 71 7.05 -1.64 9.74
N LYS A 72 8.12 -1.84 10.50
CA LYS A 72 8.13 -1.67 11.97
C LYS A 72 7.72 -0.24 12.35
N TYR A 73 8.35 0.75 11.74
CA TYR A 73 8.00 2.16 11.98
C TYR A 73 6.53 2.44 11.68
N THR A 74 6.00 1.90 10.57
CA THR A 74 4.60 2.09 10.19
C THR A 74 3.65 1.50 11.22
N ARG A 75 3.89 0.26 11.67
CA ARG A 75 3.10 -0.39 12.73
C ARG A 75 3.09 0.46 14.01
N ASP A 76 4.27 0.85 14.47
CA ASP A 76 4.42 1.61 15.70
C ASP A 76 3.78 3.01 15.59
N LEU A 77 3.87 3.65 14.41
CA LEU A 77 3.17 4.92 14.13
C LEU A 77 1.66 4.76 14.23
N TYR A 78 1.09 3.75 13.57
CA TYR A 78 -0.36 3.56 13.55
C TYR A 78 -0.91 3.22 14.94
N GLY A 79 -0.13 2.54 15.77
CA GLY A 79 -0.48 2.26 17.16
C GLY A 79 -0.56 3.50 18.07
N ARG A 80 0.15 4.59 17.73
CA ARG A 80 0.15 5.83 18.53
C ARG A 80 -0.66 6.98 17.93
N LEU A 81 -1.00 6.93 16.63
CA LEU A 81 -1.68 8.03 15.94
C LEU A 81 -3.02 8.43 16.56
N GLU A 82 -3.78 7.48 17.09
CA GLU A 82 -5.05 7.78 17.77
C GLU A 82 -4.81 8.67 18.99
N ALA A 83 -3.83 8.36 19.81
CA ALA A 83 -3.49 9.18 20.97
C ALA A 83 -2.98 10.58 20.56
N GLU A 84 -2.24 10.68 19.45
CA GLU A 84 -1.69 11.95 18.95
C GLU A 84 -2.74 12.85 18.29
N THR A 85 -3.73 12.26 17.61
CA THR A 85 -4.66 13.00 16.73
C THR A 85 -6.09 12.99 17.21
N GLY A 86 -6.46 12.08 18.11
CA GLY A 86 -7.86 11.84 18.48
C GLY A 86 -8.70 11.27 17.32
N GLN A 87 -8.05 10.62 16.33
CA GLN A 87 -8.70 9.91 15.24
C GLN A 87 -8.32 8.44 15.33
N ALA A 88 -9.31 7.57 15.45
CA ALA A 88 -9.08 6.13 15.48
C ALA A 88 -8.35 5.66 14.21
N THR A 89 -7.49 4.68 14.36
CA THR A 89 -6.78 4.02 13.25
C THR A 89 -7.34 2.63 12.96
N GLY A 90 -8.16 2.10 13.85
CA GLY A 90 -8.61 0.72 13.80
C GLY A 90 -7.46 -0.29 13.94
N PHE A 91 -6.32 0.12 14.51
CA PHE A 91 -5.20 -0.80 14.74
C PHE A 91 -5.55 -1.83 15.80
N MET A 92 -5.44 -3.09 15.42
CA MET A 92 -5.67 -4.26 16.26
C MET A 92 -4.46 -5.17 16.21
N PRO A 93 -3.60 -5.20 17.25
CA PRO A 93 -2.45 -6.10 17.33
C PRO A 93 -2.92 -7.50 17.75
N ILE A 94 -3.59 -8.18 16.84
CA ILE A 94 -4.19 -9.51 17.07
C ILE A 94 -3.30 -10.65 16.60
N GLY A 95 -2.11 -10.34 16.11
CA GLY A 95 -1.15 -11.30 15.58
C GLY A 95 -1.26 -11.51 14.07
N PHE A 96 -0.22 -12.13 13.54
CA PHE A 96 -0.09 -12.55 12.15
C PHE A 96 0.54 -13.94 12.11
N ILE A 97 0.05 -14.81 11.25
CA ILE A 97 0.60 -16.16 11.01
C ILE A 97 0.78 -16.34 9.51
N GLU A 98 1.96 -16.72 9.07
CA GLU A 98 2.19 -17.23 7.71
C GLU A 98 2.50 -18.72 7.79
N VAL A 99 1.85 -19.56 6.95
CA VAL A 99 1.99 -21.03 7.01
C VAL A 99 2.80 -21.56 5.85
N ALA A 100 3.67 -22.54 6.15
CA ALA A 100 4.41 -23.33 5.18
C ALA A 100 3.72 -24.69 5.00
N SER A 101 3.27 -24.98 3.77
CA SER A 101 2.56 -26.22 3.43
C SER A 101 3.45 -27.25 2.69
N ASP A 102 4.73 -26.93 2.50
CA ASP A 102 5.73 -27.83 1.94
C ASP A 102 7.14 -27.52 2.49
N LYS A 103 8.09 -28.40 2.20
CA LYS A 103 9.46 -28.30 2.74
C LYS A 103 10.27 -27.15 2.16
N ASP A 104 10.04 -26.78 0.91
CA ASP A 104 10.77 -25.70 0.25
C ASP A 104 10.33 -24.36 0.86
N ARG A 105 9.01 -24.18 1.06
CA ARG A 105 8.44 -23.03 1.75
C ARG A 105 8.87 -22.96 3.22
N LEU A 106 8.94 -24.10 3.90
CA LEU A 106 9.41 -24.16 5.28
C LEU A 106 10.86 -23.66 5.39
N GLU A 107 11.73 -24.09 4.47
CA GLU A 107 13.12 -23.64 4.47
C GLU A 107 13.23 -22.14 4.17
N GLU A 108 12.52 -21.66 3.16
CA GLU A 108 12.46 -20.23 2.85
C GLU A 108 12.04 -19.42 4.09
N PHE A 109 10.94 -19.80 4.73
CA PHE A 109 10.41 -19.06 5.87
C PHE A 109 11.32 -19.12 7.09
N ARG A 110 12.07 -20.19 7.32
CA ARG A 110 13.09 -20.24 8.37
C ARG A 110 14.22 -19.24 8.11
N ARG A 111 14.67 -19.11 6.85
CA ARG A 111 15.68 -18.10 6.46
C ARG A 111 15.15 -16.68 6.66
N VAL A 112 13.94 -16.41 6.19
CA VAL A 112 13.27 -15.13 6.36
C VAL A 112 13.06 -14.81 7.85
N ALA A 113 12.61 -15.78 8.65
CA ALA A 113 12.41 -15.61 10.09
C ALA A 113 13.72 -15.31 10.82
N ALA A 114 14.82 -15.99 10.46
CA ALA A 114 16.12 -15.69 11.02
C ALA A 114 16.58 -14.27 10.73
N PHE A 115 16.40 -13.81 9.48
CA PHE A 115 16.71 -12.45 9.08
C PHE A 115 15.81 -11.41 9.80
N ASN A 116 14.51 -11.67 9.90
CA ASN A 116 13.59 -10.73 10.57
C ASN A 116 13.85 -10.66 12.08
N ARG A 117 14.26 -11.78 12.73
CA ARG A 117 14.73 -11.74 14.14
C ARG A 117 15.99 -10.88 14.27
N TYR A 118 16.93 -10.97 13.34
CA TYR A 118 18.10 -10.09 13.30
C TYR A 118 17.67 -8.62 13.20
N CYS A 119 16.65 -8.29 12.42
CA CYS A 119 16.06 -6.96 12.33
C CYS A 119 15.17 -6.58 13.53
N GLY A 120 15.09 -7.43 14.58
CA GLY A 120 14.37 -7.13 15.82
C GLY A 120 12.86 -7.38 15.77
N ILE A 121 12.39 -8.30 14.92
CA ILE A 121 11.00 -8.79 14.94
C ILE A 121 10.96 -10.11 15.70
N ASP A 122 10.06 -10.26 16.68
CA ASP A 122 9.85 -11.51 17.41
C ASP A 122 9.02 -12.49 16.58
N VAL A 123 9.69 -13.20 15.68
CA VAL A 123 9.09 -14.24 14.84
C VAL A 123 9.22 -15.59 15.52
N GLN A 124 8.12 -16.24 15.79
CA GLN A 124 8.06 -17.56 16.43
C GLN A 124 7.67 -18.62 15.39
N GLU A 125 8.49 -19.67 15.23
CA GLU A 125 8.08 -20.86 14.49
C GLU A 125 7.17 -21.70 15.41
N ILE A 126 5.95 -21.98 14.97
CA ILE A 126 4.91 -22.68 15.73
C ILE A 126 4.44 -23.93 14.98
N SER A 127 3.99 -24.94 15.74
CA SER A 127 3.47 -26.18 15.17
C SER A 127 2.10 -26.00 14.51
N PRO A 128 1.67 -26.91 13.61
CA PRO A 128 0.32 -26.91 13.03
C PRO A 128 -0.78 -26.89 14.08
N ARG A 129 -0.59 -27.58 15.20
CA ARG A 129 -1.52 -27.56 16.33
C ARG A 129 -1.66 -26.15 16.94
N GLN A 130 -0.55 -25.44 17.14
CA GLN A 130 -0.57 -24.07 17.64
C GLN A 130 -1.20 -23.09 16.62
N VAL A 131 -0.99 -23.33 15.32
CA VAL A 131 -1.72 -22.58 14.26
C VAL A 131 -3.23 -22.75 14.44
N GLN A 132 -3.70 -23.99 14.64
CA GLN A 132 -5.13 -24.28 14.85
C GLN A 132 -5.68 -23.71 16.17
N GLU A 133 -4.87 -23.69 17.23
CA GLU A 133 -5.26 -23.05 18.49
C GLU A 133 -5.45 -21.53 18.34
N LEU A 134 -4.62 -20.85 17.52
CA LEU A 134 -4.71 -19.44 17.24
C LEU A 134 -5.75 -19.09 16.17
N PHE A 135 -5.90 -19.92 15.16
CA PHE A 135 -6.85 -19.78 14.05
C PHE A 135 -7.69 -21.06 13.89
N PRO A 136 -8.72 -21.27 14.73
CA PRO A 136 -9.45 -22.54 14.80
C PRO A 136 -10.18 -22.96 13.54
N LEU A 137 -10.40 -22.04 12.60
CA LEU A 137 -11.11 -22.28 11.34
C LEU A 137 -10.19 -22.80 10.23
N ALA A 138 -8.87 -22.78 10.44
CA ALA A 138 -7.91 -23.23 9.43
C ALA A 138 -7.83 -24.77 9.40
N LYS A 139 -7.76 -25.33 8.18
CA LYS A 139 -7.29 -26.67 7.94
C LYS A 139 -5.77 -26.69 8.12
N VAL A 140 -5.23 -27.62 8.92
CA VAL A 140 -3.80 -27.64 9.29
C VAL A 140 -3.09 -28.97 9.04
N ASP A 141 -3.77 -29.97 8.51
CA ASP A 141 -3.28 -31.33 8.30
C ASP A 141 -2.17 -31.45 7.23
N ASP A 142 -2.04 -30.44 6.37
CA ASP A 142 -1.02 -30.30 5.33
C ASP A 142 0.01 -29.18 5.62
N ILE A 143 0.01 -28.61 6.82
CA ILE A 143 0.96 -27.57 7.22
C ILE A 143 2.18 -28.18 7.89
N GLU A 144 3.39 -27.81 7.46
CA GLU A 144 4.66 -28.16 8.09
C GLU A 144 4.94 -27.30 9.35
N ALA A 145 4.72 -25.98 9.26
CA ALA A 145 4.85 -25.03 10.37
C ALA A 145 4.11 -23.71 10.09
N GLY A 146 3.86 -22.93 11.14
CA GLY A 146 3.48 -21.54 11.08
C GLY A 146 4.58 -20.61 11.57
N PHE A 147 4.60 -19.38 11.07
CA PHE A 147 5.50 -18.31 11.51
C PHE A 147 4.67 -17.18 12.07
N TYR A 148 4.71 -17.01 13.38
CA TYR A 148 3.83 -16.13 14.14
C TYR A 148 4.54 -14.89 14.63
N VAL A 149 3.90 -13.72 14.43
CA VAL A 149 4.31 -12.43 15.01
C VAL A 149 3.14 -11.88 15.81
N LYS A 150 3.29 -11.85 17.12
CA LYS A 150 2.22 -11.45 18.05
C LYS A 150 1.81 -9.99 17.95
N GLU A 151 2.76 -9.10 17.65
CA GLU A 151 2.56 -7.66 17.63
C GLU A 151 1.95 -7.15 16.32
N ASP A 152 1.91 -7.99 15.30
CA ASP A 152 1.29 -7.70 14.01
C ASP A 152 -0.24 -7.81 14.08
N GLY A 153 -0.93 -7.51 13.00
CA GLY A 153 -2.38 -7.59 12.97
C GLY A 153 -3.00 -6.84 11.80
N ARG A 154 -3.93 -5.93 12.10
CA ARG A 154 -4.65 -5.18 11.07
C ARG A 154 -4.98 -3.75 11.48
N VAL A 155 -5.27 -2.91 10.49
CA VAL A 155 -5.79 -1.53 10.65
C VAL A 155 -7.01 -1.31 9.77
N ASN A 156 -7.71 -0.21 9.97
CA ASN A 156 -8.62 0.31 8.96
C ASN A 156 -7.85 1.28 8.03
N PRO A 157 -7.73 0.99 6.73
CA PRO A 157 -6.96 1.82 5.78
C PRO A 157 -7.45 3.26 5.65
N VAL A 158 -8.76 3.46 5.68
CA VAL A 158 -9.37 4.79 5.65
C VAL A 158 -9.04 5.55 6.92
N ASP A 159 -9.22 4.92 8.08
CA ASP A 159 -9.02 5.56 9.38
C ASP A 159 -7.56 5.97 9.61
N VAL A 160 -6.57 5.13 9.28
CA VAL A 160 -5.15 5.52 9.39
C VAL A 160 -4.81 6.70 8.48
N THR A 161 -5.36 6.73 7.28
CA THR A 161 -5.13 7.82 6.32
C THR A 161 -5.77 9.11 6.81
N MET A 162 -6.99 9.03 7.36
CA MET A 162 -7.67 10.17 7.98
C MET A 162 -6.94 10.65 9.23
N ALA A 163 -6.37 9.75 10.04
CA ALA A 163 -5.57 10.10 11.21
C ALA A 163 -4.29 10.85 10.81
N LEU A 164 -3.57 10.36 9.79
CA LEU A 164 -2.41 11.06 9.21
C LEU A 164 -2.78 12.44 8.66
N GLY A 165 -3.88 12.52 7.88
CA GLY A 165 -4.39 13.77 7.34
C GLY A 165 -4.80 14.77 8.45
N LYS A 166 -5.45 14.29 9.51
CA LYS A 166 -5.80 15.11 10.67
C LYS A 166 -4.57 15.60 11.40
N GLY A 167 -3.60 14.71 11.66
CA GLY A 167 -2.34 15.07 12.28
C GLY A 167 -1.53 16.09 11.47
N ALA A 168 -1.59 16.02 10.13
CA ALA A 168 -1.01 17.01 9.23
C ALA A 168 -1.74 18.38 9.35
N ARG A 169 -3.08 18.39 9.30
CA ARG A 169 -3.88 19.62 9.47
C ARG A 169 -3.65 20.30 10.82
N MET A 170 -3.56 19.52 11.90
CA MET A 170 -3.24 20.03 13.25
C MET A 170 -1.90 20.79 13.30
N ARG A 171 -0.99 20.49 12.37
CA ARG A 171 0.33 21.12 12.23
C ARG A 171 0.40 22.17 11.11
N GLY A 172 -0.75 22.60 10.57
CA GLY A 172 -0.84 23.69 9.60
C GLY A 172 -0.79 23.28 8.14
N VAL A 173 -0.79 22.00 7.79
CA VAL A 173 -0.87 21.54 6.39
C VAL A 173 -2.23 21.89 5.80
N LYS A 174 -2.23 22.49 4.62
CA LYS A 174 -3.45 22.76 3.83
C LYS A 174 -3.75 21.54 2.96
N ILE A 175 -4.80 20.80 3.28
CA ILE A 175 -5.29 19.68 2.47
C ILE A 175 -6.51 20.17 1.69
N LEU A 176 -6.39 20.17 0.36
CA LEU A 176 -7.40 20.66 -0.58
C LEU A 176 -7.97 19.48 -1.37
N GLU A 177 -9.19 19.09 -1.04
CA GLU A 177 -9.95 18.06 -1.73
C GLU A 177 -10.77 18.67 -2.88
N GLY A 178 -11.05 17.91 -3.93
CA GLY A 178 -11.69 18.40 -5.15
C GLY A 178 -10.77 19.26 -6.02
N VAL A 179 -9.45 19.20 -5.82
CA VAL A 179 -8.45 20.01 -6.54
C VAL A 179 -7.47 19.09 -7.30
N PRO A 180 -7.74 18.77 -8.57
CA PRO A 180 -6.82 17.98 -9.37
C PRO A 180 -5.58 18.79 -9.75
N ALA A 181 -4.38 18.17 -9.64
CA ALA A 181 -3.19 18.66 -10.31
C ALA A 181 -3.29 18.28 -11.80
N THR A 182 -3.18 19.26 -12.70
CA THR A 182 -3.30 19.08 -14.16
C THR A 182 -1.96 19.24 -14.89
N GLY A 183 -0.88 19.51 -14.15
CA GLY A 183 0.47 19.62 -14.68
C GLY A 183 1.44 20.15 -13.66
N VAL A 184 2.72 19.99 -13.95
CA VAL A 184 3.82 20.54 -13.16
C VAL A 184 4.52 21.63 -13.97
N LEU A 185 4.69 22.77 -13.36
CA LEU A 185 5.41 23.91 -13.96
C LEU A 185 6.89 23.70 -13.70
N GLN A 186 7.70 23.94 -14.75
CA GLN A 186 9.13 23.76 -14.65
C GLN A 186 9.89 24.82 -15.47
N LYS A 187 11.09 25.13 -15.03
CA LYS A 187 12.01 26.04 -15.72
C LYS A 187 13.45 25.55 -15.51
N SER A 188 14.20 25.42 -16.60
CA SER A 188 15.62 25.03 -16.59
C SER A 188 15.88 23.72 -15.79
N GLY A 189 15.04 22.69 -16.00
CA GLY A 189 15.17 21.39 -15.35
C GLY A 189 14.81 21.37 -13.86
N ARG A 190 14.05 22.37 -13.39
CA ARG A 190 13.62 22.47 -11.99
C ARG A 190 12.12 22.74 -11.90
N VAL A 191 11.47 22.16 -10.90
CA VAL A 191 10.09 22.48 -10.52
C VAL A 191 9.96 23.97 -10.15
N THR A 192 8.87 24.59 -10.59
CA THR A 192 8.51 25.98 -10.22
C THR A 192 7.07 26.10 -9.75
N GLY A 193 6.25 25.06 -9.89
CA GLY A 193 4.85 25.10 -9.44
C GLY A 193 4.03 23.91 -9.90
N VAL A 194 2.76 23.93 -9.50
CA VAL A 194 1.73 22.96 -9.91
C VAL A 194 0.56 23.72 -10.53
N ARG A 195 0.07 23.24 -11.66
CA ARG A 195 -1.13 23.73 -12.33
C ARG A 195 -2.37 23.02 -11.82
N THR A 196 -3.43 23.78 -11.60
CA THR A 196 -4.76 23.26 -11.30
C THR A 196 -5.83 23.99 -12.13
N PRO A 197 -7.06 23.47 -12.25
CA PRO A 197 -8.16 24.20 -12.92
C PRO A 197 -8.53 25.52 -12.25
N TYR A 198 -8.09 25.73 -11.00
CA TYR A 198 -8.41 26.93 -10.21
C TYR A 198 -7.27 27.94 -10.14
N GLY A 199 -6.17 27.68 -10.83
CA GLY A 199 -4.95 28.49 -10.85
C GLY A 199 -3.70 27.72 -10.52
N ASP A 200 -2.55 28.38 -10.60
CA ASP A 200 -1.23 27.81 -10.36
C ASP A 200 -0.78 28.08 -8.91
N ILE A 201 -0.08 27.09 -8.33
CA ILE A 201 0.59 27.21 -7.03
C ILE A 201 2.09 27.19 -7.29
N GLN A 202 2.80 28.26 -6.96
CA GLN A 202 4.26 28.31 -7.01
C GLN A 202 4.84 27.42 -5.92
N THR A 203 5.86 26.61 -6.24
CA THR A 203 6.51 25.73 -5.25
C THR A 203 7.91 25.33 -5.67
N ASP A 204 8.78 25.04 -4.67
CA ASP A 204 10.12 24.51 -4.90
C ASP A 204 10.15 22.99 -5.02
N PHE A 205 9.15 22.31 -4.46
CA PHE A 205 9.07 20.83 -4.42
C PHE A 205 7.67 20.33 -4.78
N VAL A 206 7.63 19.33 -5.63
CA VAL A 206 6.41 18.55 -5.92
C VAL A 206 6.66 17.11 -5.51
N VAL A 207 5.71 16.52 -4.77
CA VAL A 207 5.76 15.10 -4.40
C VAL A 207 4.62 14.38 -5.09
N ASN A 208 4.96 13.51 -6.04
CA ASN A 208 3.99 12.67 -6.75
C ASN A 208 3.64 11.44 -5.90
N CYS A 209 2.53 11.52 -5.17
CA CYS A 209 1.91 10.44 -4.41
C CYS A 209 0.57 10.00 -5.07
N ALA A 210 0.45 10.15 -6.39
CA ALA A 210 -0.79 9.98 -7.11
C ALA A 210 -1.20 8.50 -7.37
N GLY A 211 -0.55 7.54 -6.71
CA GLY A 211 -0.93 6.12 -6.73
C GLY A 211 -1.01 5.56 -8.16
N LEU A 212 -2.19 5.08 -8.57
CA LEU A 212 -2.44 4.57 -9.92
C LEU A 212 -2.10 5.58 -11.02
N TRP A 213 -2.28 6.87 -10.74
CA TRP A 213 -2.08 7.99 -11.69
C TRP A 213 -0.67 8.60 -11.64
N ALA A 214 0.24 8.00 -10.86
CA ALA A 214 1.59 8.54 -10.71
C ALA A 214 2.36 8.60 -12.03
N ARG A 215 2.17 7.57 -12.87
CA ARG A 215 2.80 7.50 -14.20
C ARG A 215 2.35 8.63 -15.12
N GLU A 216 1.05 8.90 -15.15
CA GLU A 216 0.47 9.97 -15.99
C GLU A 216 0.97 11.34 -15.54
N LEU A 217 1.02 11.59 -14.23
CA LEU A 217 1.58 12.83 -13.68
C LEU A 217 3.08 12.95 -13.95
N GLY A 218 3.83 11.84 -13.87
CA GLY A 218 5.23 11.77 -14.25
C GLY A 218 5.43 12.11 -15.74
N ALA A 219 4.66 11.51 -16.62
CA ALA A 219 4.73 11.76 -18.06
C ALA A 219 4.47 13.23 -18.42
N MET A 220 3.51 13.90 -17.75
CA MET A 220 3.27 15.34 -17.90
C MET A 220 4.48 16.19 -17.48
N SER A 221 5.38 15.62 -16.69
CA SER A 221 6.55 16.31 -16.14
C SER A 221 7.86 15.87 -16.83
N GLY A 222 7.80 14.96 -17.79
CA GLY A 222 8.97 14.38 -18.47
C GLY A 222 9.73 13.36 -17.61
N VAL A 223 9.09 12.82 -16.56
CA VAL A 223 9.65 11.83 -15.63
C VAL A 223 9.09 10.44 -15.94
N ALA A 224 9.96 9.47 -16.15
CA ALA A 224 9.57 8.08 -16.40
C ALA A 224 9.19 7.38 -15.07
N ILE A 225 7.98 6.82 -15.01
CA ILE A 225 7.49 6.02 -13.89
C ILE A 225 6.91 4.73 -14.46
N SER A 226 7.40 3.57 -14.01
CA SER A 226 7.09 2.27 -14.60
C SER A 226 5.90 1.55 -13.97
N ASN A 227 5.17 2.18 -13.04
CA ASN A 227 4.03 1.53 -12.40
C ASN A 227 2.88 1.30 -13.37
N GLN A 228 2.17 0.19 -13.16
CA GLN A 228 1.00 -0.22 -13.93
C GLN A 228 -0.10 -0.70 -12.98
N ALA A 229 -1.33 -0.33 -13.27
CA ALA A 229 -2.48 -0.85 -12.57
C ALA A 229 -2.77 -2.30 -12.99
N ALA A 230 -3.10 -3.16 -12.01
CA ALA A 230 -3.60 -4.51 -12.21
C ALA A 230 -4.80 -4.76 -11.30
N GLU A 231 -5.67 -5.67 -11.71
CA GLU A 231 -6.79 -6.14 -10.91
C GLU A 231 -6.28 -6.89 -9.69
N HIS A 232 -6.88 -6.63 -8.54
CA HIS A 232 -6.63 -7.35 -7.30
C HIS A 232 -7.93 -7.69 -6.60
N TYR A 233 -8.00 -8.87 -5.98
CA TYR A 233 -9.26 -9.46 -5.55
C TYR A 233 -9.26 -9.85 -4.09
N TYR A 234 -10.43 -9.68 -3.46
CA TYR A 234 -10.79 -10.36 -2.22
C TYR A 234 -12.29 -10.65 -2.15
N LEU A 235 -12.63 -11.71 -1.43
CA LEU A 235 -13.99 -12.06 -1.10
C LEU A 235 -14.29 -11.68 0.35
N ILE A 236 -15.50 -11.18 0.63
CA ILE A 236 -16.04 -11.03 1.99
C ILE A 236 -17.21 -12.00 2.13
N THR A 237 -17.16 -12.86 3.13
CA THR A 237 -18.25 -13.80 3.41
C THR A 237 -19.39 -13.10 4.14
N GLU A 238 -20.58 -13.72 4.11
CA GLU A 238 -21.62 -13.42 5.09
C GLU A 238 -21.13 -13.75 6.52
N ALA A 239 -21.91 -13.34 7.51
CA ALA A 239 -21.59 -13.57 8.92
C ALA A 239 -21.44 -15.08 9.21
N ILE A 240 -20.37 -15.44 9.91
CA ILE A 240 -20.10 -16.80 10.35
C ILE A 240 -20.57 -16.95 11.77
N LYS A 241 -21.47 -17.93 12.01
CA LYS A 241 -21.96 -18.21 13.35
C LYS A 241 -20.81 -18.64 14.28
N ASP A 242 -20.81 -18.10 15.49
CA ASP A 242 -19.83 -18.40 16.54
C ASP A 242 -18.37 -18.13 16.10
N LEU A 243 -18.16 -17.12 15.23
CA LEU A 243 -16.83 -16.72 14.78
C LEU A 243 -15.94 -16.34 15.98
N PRO A 244 -14.79 -17.03 16.20
CA PRO A 244 -13.91 -16.70 17.31
C PRO A 244 -13.42 -15.24 17.22
N PRO A 245 -13.44 -14.47 18.32
CA PRO A 245 -12.99 -13.09 18.29
C PRO A 245 -11.47 -13.00 18.19
N ASN A 246 -10.98 -11.92 17.58
CA ASN A 246 -9.56 -11.54 17.57
C ASN A 246 -8.60 -12.62 17.04
N MET A 247 -9.04 -13.41 16.08
CA MET A 247 -8.12 -14.32 15.38
C MET A 247 -7.03 -13.50 14.68
N PRO A 248 -5.77 -13.98 14.69
CA PRO A 248 -4.70 -13.36 13.92
C PRO A 248 -5.06 -13.26 12.43
N VAL A 249 -4.35 -12.42 11.69
CA VAL A 249 -4.31 -12.53 10.24
C VAL A 249 -3.59 -13.81 9.89
N LEU A 250 -4.12 -14.58 8.94
CA LEU A 250 -3.50 -15.80 8.42
C LEU A 250 -3.14 -15.59 6.96
N GLU A 251 -1.93 -15.97 6.56
CA GLU A 251 -1.51 -16.06 5.16
C GLU A 251 -1.07 -17.49 4.81
N ASP A 252 -1.51 -17.97 3.65
CA ASP A 252 -1.07 -19.21 3.04
C ASP A 252 -0.70 -18.95 1.57
N PRO A 253 0.58 -18.68 1.29
CA PRO A 253 1.04 -18.44 -0.08
C PRO A 253 0.85 -19.62 -1.02
N SER A 254 0.88 -20.86 -0.51
CA SER A 254 0.65 -22.08 -1.33
C SER A 254 -0.81 -22.21 -1.76
N ALA A 255 -1.74 -21.65 -0.97
CA ALA A 255 -3.15 -21.55 -1.32
C ALA A 255 -3.52 -20.20 -1.97
N TYR A 256 -2.56 -19.36 -2.29
CA TYR A 256 -2.74 -18.01 -2.85
C TYR A 256 -3.55 -17.05 -1.97
N GLY A 257 -3.73 -17.33 -0.68
CA GLY A 257 -4.73 -16.69 0.15
C GLY A 257 -4.21 -16.01 1.42
N TYR A 258 -4.88 -14.91 1.80
CA TYR A 258 -4.82 -14.34 3.13
C TYR A 258 -6.22 -14.22 3.74
N TYR A 259 -6.30 -14.30 5.06
CA TYR A 259 -7.57 -14.40 5.77
C TYR A 259 -7.56 -13.48 6.99
N ARG A 260 -8.61 -12.69 7.14
CA ARG A 260 -8.84 -11.88 8.34
C ARG A 260 -10.32 -11.69 8.62
N GLN A 261 -10.66 -11.37 9.85
CA GLN A 261 -12.04 -11.06 10.21
C GLN A 261 -12.51 -9.75 9.57
N GLU A 262 -13.72 -9.75 9.01
CA GLU A 262 -14.37 -8.58 8.43
C GLU A 262 -15.88 -8.65 8.60
N GLY A 263 -16.50 -7.64 9.27
CA GLY A 263 -17.94 -7.47 9.34
C GLY A 263 -18.74 -8.67 9.87
N GLY A 264 -18.17 -9.42 10.82
CA GLY A 264 -18.78 -10.64 11.37
C GLY A 264 -18.52 -11.92 10.56
N GLY A 265 -17.84 -11.80 9.42
CA GLY A 265 -17.37 -12.89 8.59
C GLY A 265 -15.85 -12.85 8.40
N LEU A 266 -15.39 -13.38 7.28
CA LEU A 266 -13.99 -13.38 6.87
C LEU A 266 -13.81 -12.66 5.53
N MET A 267 -12.72 -11.92 5.41
CA MET A 267 -12.13 -11.54 4.14
C MET A 267 -11.15 -12.63 3.71
N VAL A 268 -11.29 -13.09 2.46
CA VAL A 268 -10.36 -14.00 1.78
C VAL A 268 -9.77 -13.23 0.61
N GLY A 269 -8.52 -12.80 0.74
CA GLY A 269 -7.83 -12.10 -0.34
C GLY A 269 -6.94 -13.03 -1.14
N LEU A 270 -6.62 -12.63 -2.37
CA LEU A 270 -5.96 -13.50 -3.34
C LEU A 270 -4.71 -12.84 -3.92
N PHE A 271 -3.65 -13.65 -4.09
CA PHE A 271 -2.44 -13.28 -4.83
C PHE A 271 -2.19 -14.33 -5.92
N GLU A 272 -3.03 -14.31 -6.94
CA GLU A 272 -2.96 -15.24 -8.05
C GLU A 272 -1.67 -15.07 -8.88
N PRO A 273 -1.09 -16.16 -9.42
CA PRO A 273 0.18 -16.12 -10.13
C PRO A 273 0.11 -15.40 -11.50
N VAL A 274 -1.08 -15.25 -12.06
CA VAL A 274 -1.32 -14.59 -13.35
C VAL A 274 -2.41 -13.55 -13.17
N CYS A 275 -2.02 -12.29 -12.99
CA CYS A 275 -2.96 -11.19 -12.83
C CYS A 275 -3.33 -10.52 -14.17
N ALA A 276 -4.39 -9.70 -14.16
CA ALA A 276 -4.84 -8.93 -15.30
C ALA A 276 -4.37 -7.48 -15.21
N PRO A 277 -3.49 -7.01 -16.13
CA PRO A 277 -3.17 -5.60 -16.25
C PRO A 277 -4.40 -4.78 -16.62
N TRP A 278 -4.62 -3.67 -15.92
CA TRP A 278 -5.80 -2.82 -16.11
C TRP A 278 -5.41 -1.47 -16.71
N LYS A 279 -6.19 -1.01 -17.71
CA LYS A 279 -6.06 0.33 -18.33
C LYS A 279 -4.62 0.69 -18.72
N ILE A 280 -4.00 -0.09 -19.59
CA ILE A 280 -2.64 0.12 -20.10
C ILE A 280 -2.46 1.52 -20.73
N ASP A 281 -3.48 1.99 -21.47
CA ASP A 281 -3.43 3.23 -22.25
C ASP A 281 -3.74 4.49 -21.42
N GLY A 282 -4.12 4.34 -20.15
CA GLY A 282 -4.35 5.45 -19.22
C GLY A 282 -5.43 5.15 -18.19
N THR A 283 -5.17 5.55 -16.96
CA THR A 283 -6.06 5.35 -15.82
C THR A 283 -7.18 6.41 -15.83
N PRO A 284 -8.48 6.06 -15.74
CA PRO A 284 -9.56 7.03 -15.64
C PRO A 284 -9.38 8.00 -14.47
N THR A 285 -9.73 9.27 -14.67
CA THR A 285 -9.49 10.33 -13.68
C THR A 285 -10.75 10.87 -13.02
N ASP A 286 -11.90 10.48 -13.52
CA ASP A 286 -13.23 11.01 -13.17
C ASP A 286 -14.00 10.11 -12.20
N THR A 287 -13.50 8.91 -11.92
CA THR A 287 -14.18 7.91 -11.09
C THR A 287 -13.40 7.66 -9.80
N PRO A 288 -13.87 8.17 -8.65
CA PRO A 288 -13.37 7.76 -7.33
C PRO A 288 -13.92 6.38 -6.93
N TYR A 289 -13.28 5.74 -5.96
CA TYR A 289 -13.76 4.49 -5.36
C TYR A 289 -14.00 3.38 -6.38
N LEU A 290 -13.00 3.13 -7.22
CA LEU A 290 -13.07 2.12 -8.28
C LEU A 290 -13.38 0.73 -7.70
N ASP A 291 -14.44 0.13 -8.22
CA ASP A 291 -14.92 -1.23 -7.95
C ASP A 291 -15.24 -1.86 -9.31
N LEU A 292 -14.43 -2.83 -9.72
CA LEU A 292 -14.50 -3.43 -11.06
C LEU A 292 -15.38 -4.67 -11.04
N GLU A 293 -15.94 -5.01 -12.19
CA GLU A 293 -16.65 -6.29 -12.34
C GLU A 293 -15.68 -7.47 -12.20
N PRO A 294 -15.95 -8.43 -11.30
CA PRO A 294 -15.06 -9.56 -11.08
C PRO A 294 -15.00 -10.54 -12.25
N ASP A 295 -13.82 -10.98 -12.62
CA ASP A 295 -13.60 -12.06 -13.57
C ASP A 295 -13.71 -13.43 -12.86
N TRP A 296 -14.91 -13.97 -12.82
CA TRP A 296 -15.21 -15.23 -12.16
C TRP A 296 -14.54 -16.44 -12.81
N GLU A 297 -14.43 -16.44 -14.13
CA GLU A 297 -13.82 -17.55 -14.87
C GLU A 297 -12.33 -17.65 -14.54
N ARG A 298 -11.60 -16.54 -14.56
CA ARG A 298 -10.18 -16.49 -14.23
C ARG A 298 -9.92 -16.76 -12.74
N MET A 299 -10.75 -16.20 -11.85
CA MET A 299 -10.49 -16.21 -10.41
C MET A 299 -11.05 -17.43 -9.68
N GLY A 300 -12.04 -18.13 -10.25
CA GLY A 300 -12.69 -19.28 -9.63
C GLY A 300 -11.73 -20.33 -9.06
N PRO A 301 -10.78 -20.85 -9.85
CA PRO A 301 -9.83 -21.88 -9.37
C PRO A 301 -8.95 -21.41 -8.21
N TYR A 302 -8.50 -20.15 -8.22
CA TYR A 302 -7.69 -19.58 -7.13
C TYR A 302 -8.52 -19.37 -5.87
N LEU A 303 -9.76 -18.91 -6.03
CA LEU A 303 -10.69 -18.72 -4.93
C LEU A 303 -11.03 -20.06 -4.26
N GLU A 304 -11.33 -21.12 -5.02
CA GLU A 304 -11.58 -22.47 -4.51
C GLU A 304 -10.36 -22.99 -3.70
N THR A 305 -9.15 -22.78 -4.23
CA THR A 305 -7.91 -23.17 -3.54
C THR A 305 -7.75 -22.42 -2.23
N ALA A 306 -7.91 -21.09 -2.24
CA ALA A 306 -7.83 -20.28 -1.03
C ALA A 306 -8.90 -20.70 0.00
N MET A 307 -10.15 -20.87 -0.40
CA MET A 307 -11.24 -21.27 0.50
C MET A 307 -11.00 -22.67 1.11
N SER A 308 -10.22 -23.55 0.46
CA SER A 308 -9.89 -24.87 1.01
C SER A 308 -9.04 -24.79 2.27
N ARG A 309 -8.23 -23.73 2.47
CA ARG A 309 -7.47 -23.52 3.72
C ARG A 309 -8.37 -23.17 4.90
N VAL A 310 -9.51 -22.50 4.65
CA VAL A 310 -10.49 -22.13 5.67
C VAL A 310 -11.89 -22.59 5.23
N PRO A 311 -12.22 -23.90 5.40
CA PRO A 311 -13.38 -24.52 4.74
C PRO A 311 -14.73 -23.89 5.04
N VAL A 312 -14.90 -23.25 6.19
CA VAL A 312 -16.15 -22.56 6.53
C VAL A 312 -16.49 -21.45 5.53
N THR A 313 -15.50 -20.89 4.85
CA THR A 313 -15.72 -19.83 3.85
C THR A 313 -16.50 -20.31 2.62
N SER A 314 -16.43 -21.61 2.30
CA SER A 314 -17.24 -22.24 1.25
C SER A 314 -18.64 -22.70 1.70
N GLN A 315 -18.92 -22.66 3.02
CA GLN A 315 -20.16 -23.14 3.62
C GLN A 315 -21.13 -22.00 3.95
N VAL A 316 -20.69 -20.75 3.87
CA VAL A 316 -21.50 -19.56 4.11
C VAL A 316 -21.68 -18.75 2.85
N GLY A 317 -22.69 -17.87 2.82
CA GLY A 317 -22.91 -16.98 1.68
C GLY A 317 -21.76 -16.00 1.46
N MET A 318 -21.67 -15.47 0.26
CA MET A 318 -20.74 -14.42 -0.11
C MET A 318 -21.45 -13.08 -0.07
N LYS A 319 -20.94 -12.15 0.72
CA LYS A 319 -21.42 -10.77 0.81
C LYS A 319 -20.92 -9.92 -0.38
N LYS A 320 -19.66 -10.06 -0.73
CA LYS A 320 -19.01 -9.32 -1.82
C LYS A 320 -17.82 -10.10 -2.36
N PHE A 321 -17.71 -10.19 -3.68
CA PHE A 321 -16.45 -10.48 -4.35
C PHE A 321 -15.98 -9.17 -4.98
N PHE A 322 -14.93 -8.63 -4.44
CA PHE A 322 -14.41 -7.31 -4.79
C PHE A 322 -13.26 -7.43 -5.79
N CYS A 323 -13.24 -6.56 -6.78
CA CYS A 323 -12.12 -6.35 -7.68
C CYS A 323 -11.75 -4.86 -7.68
N GLY A 324 -10.53 -4.54 -7.26
CA GLY A 324 -10.02 -3.18 -7.28
C GLY A 324 -8.71 -3.07 -8.02
N PRO A 325 -8.43 -1.95 -8.72
CA PRO A 325 -7.14 -1.75 -9.36
C PRO A 325 -6.10 -1.32 -8.34
N GLU A 326 -4.95 -1.98 -8.34
CA GLU A 326 -3.78 -1.63 -7.53
C GLU A 326 -2.55 -1.35 -8.40
N SER A 327 -1.56 -0.66 -7.83
CA SER A 327 -0.39 -0.17 -8.55
C SER A 327 0.81 -1.08 -8.32
N PHE A 328 1.29 -1.72 -9.39
CA PHE A 328 2.45 -2.62 -9.38
C PHE A 328 3.62 -2.07 -10.20
N THR A 329 4.82 -2.47 -9.83
CA THR A 329 6.07 -2.18 -10.54
C THR A 329 6.67 -3.47 -11.10
N PRO A 330 7.51 -3.40 -12.14
CA PRO A 330 8.10 -4.60 -12.77
C PRO A 330 8.99 -5.43 -11.85
N ASP A 331 9.51 -4.84 -10.78
CA ASP A 331 10.46 -5.43 -9.82
C ASP A 331 9.88 -5.56 -8.40
N LEU A 332 8.59 -5.30 -8.22
CA LEU A 332 7.88 -5.33 -6.93
C LEU A 332 8.46 -4.40 -5.84
N LYS A 333 9.24 -3.41 -6.22
CA LYS A 333 9.78 -2.43 -5.29
C LYS A 333 9.08 -1.09 -5.49
N PRO A 334 8.74 -0.36 -4.43
CA PRO A 334 8.23 1.00 -4.56
C PRO A 334 9.17 1.89 -5.37
N ILE A 335 8.63 2.90 -6.02
CA ILE A 335 9.40 3.94 -6.70
C ILE A 335 9.41 5.16 -5.81
N VAL A 336 10.56 5.48 -5.20
CA VAL A 336 10.69 6.59 -4.26
C VAL A 336 11.91 7.45 -4.59
N GLY A 337 11.85 8.74 -4.23
CA GLY A 337 12.98 9.66 -4.31
C GLY A 337 12.84 10.77 -5.32
N GLU A 338 13.89 11.59 -5.44
CA GLU A 338 13.96 12.71 -6.38
C GLU A 338 14.23 12.18 -7.80
N ALA A 339 13.42 12.61 -8.76
CA ALA A 339 13.57 12.21 -10.15
C ALA A 339 14.83 12.86 -10.77
N PRO A 340 15.72 12.09 -11.39
CA PRO A 340 16.95 12.63 -11.97
C PRO A 340 16.70 13.62 -13.12
N GLU A 341 15.56 13.50 -13.81
CA GLU A 341 15.18 14.36 -14.93
C GLU A 341 14.70 15.75 -14.51
N LEU A 342 14.17 15.90 -13.29
CA LEU A 342 13.51 17.11 -12.85
C LEU A 342 13.78 17.43 -11.39
N ARG A 343 14.69 18.35 -11.12
CA ARG A 343 15.07 18.74 -9.75
C ARG A 343 13.88 19.30 -8.97
N GLY A 344 13.72 18.86 -7.74
CA GLY A 344 12.60 19.20 -6.87
C GLY A 344 11.32 18.39 -7.13
N TYR A 345 11.37 17.42 -8.06
CA TYR A 345 10.27 16.50 -8.30
C TYR A 345 10.54 15.16 -7.62
N PHE A 346 9.77 14.87 -6.60
CA PHE A 346 9.85 13.63 -5.85
C PHE A 346 8.71 12.67 -6.22
N VAL A 347 8.97 11.39 -6.11
CA VAL A 347 7.98 10.33 -6.36
C VAL A 347 7.88 9.40 -5.16
N ALA A 348 6.68 8.98 -4.82
CA ALA A 348 6.40 7.88 -3.90
C ALA A 348 5.16 7.12 -4.39
N ALA A 349 5.38 6.09 -5.22
CA ALA A 349 4.34 5.36 -5.95
C ALA A 349 4.71 3.89 -6.18
N GLY A 350 3.79 3.12 -6.78
CA GLY A 350 4.04 1.72 -7.12
C GLY A 350 4.20 0.83 -5.90
N LEU A 351 3.24 0.85 -4.98
CA LEU A 351 3.38 0.24 -3.65
C LEU A 351 3.14 -1.27 -3.61
N ASN A 352 2.78 -1.91 -4.74
CA ASN A 352 2.72 -3.37 -4.88
C ASN A 352 1.87 -4.05 -3.79
N SER A 353 0.66 -3.56 -3.53
CA SER A 353 -0.27 -4.05 -2.49
C SER A 353 0.19 -3.91 -1.03
N ILE A 354 1.38 -3.34 -0.77
CA ILE A 354 1.90 -3.12 0.60
C ILE A 354 1.84 -1.65 1.05
N GLY A 355 1.01 -0.82 0.41
CA GLY A 355 0.95 0.61 0.67
C GLY A 355 0.54 0.97 2.10
N ILE A 356 -0.42 0.26 2.69
CA ILE A 356 -0.84 0.48 4.09
C ILE A 356 0.27 0.08 5.04
N LEU A 357 0.87 -1.08 4.81
CA LEU A 357 1.94 -1.65 5.62
C LEU A 357 3.21 -0.78 5.65
N THR A 358 3.48 -0.04 4.58
CA THR A 358 4.72 0.76 4.43
C THR A 358 4.49 2.26 4.50
N GLY A 359 3.24 2.71 4.46
CA GLY A 359 2.89 4.12 4.27
C GLY A 359 3.47 5.07 5.32
N GLY A 360 3.45 4.67 6.59
CA GLY A 360 4.04 5.47 7.67
C GLY A 360 5.54 5.70 7.49
N GLY A 361 6.29 4.62 7.29
CA GLY A 361 7.74 4.68 7.15
C GLY A 361 8.19 5.36 5.85
N LEU A 362 7.51 5.08 4.72
CA LEU A 362 7.83 5.76 3.45
C LEU A 362 7.55 7.27 3.52
N GLY A 363 6.47 7.70 4.16
CA GLY A 363 6.23 9.13 4.36
C GLY A 363 7.31 9.80 5.19
N ARG A 364 7.87 9.12 6.23
CA ARG A 364 9.02 9.57 7.01
C ARG A 364 10.26 9.70 6.12
N VAL A 365 10.59 8.66 5.36
CA VAL A 365 11.75 8.66 4.45
C VAL A 365 11.67 9.80 3.44
N MET A 366 10.50 9.99 2.82
CA MET A 366 10.27 11.08 1.87
C MET A 366 10.45 12.45 2.52
N ALA A 367 9.87 12.66 3.71
CA ALA A 367 10.00 13.92 4.43
C ALA A 367 11.45 14.22 4.79
N HIS A 368 12.18 13.22 5.30
CA HIS A 368 13.58 13.37 5.63
C HIS A 368 14.41 13.72 4.41
N TRP A 369 14.20 13.04 3.28
CA TRP A 369 14.91 13.27 2.03
C TRP A 369 14.66 14.69 1.48
N ILE A 370 13.42 15.13 1.45
CA ILE A 370 13.05 16.48 0.97
C ILE A 370 13.69 17.57 1.86
N ILE A 371 13.72 17.37 3.17
CA ILE A 371 14.25 18.35 4.13
C ILE A 371 15.77 18.43 4.09
N ASN A 372 16.45 17.28 4.04
CA ASN A 372 17.89 17.17 4.24
C ASN A 372 18.69 16.92 2.95
N GLY A 373 17.99 16.69 1.81
CA GLY A 373 18.62 16.37 0.52
C GLY A 373 19.10 14.93 0.37
N LEU A 374 18.88 14.07 1.38
CA LEU A 374 19.20 12.64 1.37
C LEU A 374 18.23 11.84 2.27
N PRO A 375 17.97 10.57 1.98
CA PRO A 375 17.14 9.72 2.82
C PRO A 375 17.89 9.34 4.12
N ASP A 376 17.14 8.94 5.15
CA ASP A 376 17.66 8.46 6.44
C ASP A 376 17.87 6.94 6.49
N VAL A 377 17.60 6.24 5.40
CA VAL A 377 17.78 4.79 5.22
C VAL A 377 18.35 4.50 3.83
N ASP A 378 18.88 3.31 3.62
CA ASP A 378 19.30 2.85 2.29
C ASP A 378 18.09 2.61 1.37
N VAL A 379 17.88 3.50 0.41
CA VAL A 379 16.81 3.41 -0.58
C VAL A 379 17.27 2.88 -1.95
N THR A 380 18.52 2.44 -2.09
CA THR A 380 19.10 2.03 -3.39
C THR A 380 18.19 1.06 -4.15
N GLY A 381 17.58 0.11 -3.44
CA GLY A 381 16.68 -0.87 -4.06
C GLY A 381 15.32 -0.32 -4.50
N MET A 382 14.93 0.89 -4.10
CA MET A 382 13.62 1.49 -4.40
C MET A 382 13.73 2.90 -5.00
N ASN A 383 14.94 3.44 -5.16
CA ASN A 383 15.15 4.78 -5.71
C ASN A 383 14.65 4.85 -7.16
N ILE A 384 14.01 5.98 -7.51
CA ILE A 384 13.49 6.23 -8.86
C ILE A 384 14.58 6.21 -9.95
N ASP A 385 15.83 6.49 -9.61
CA ASP A 385 16.96 6.47 -10.54
C ASP A 385 17.23 5.11 -11.21
N ARG A 386 16.65 4.01 -10.64
CA ARG A 386 16.66 2.67 -11.24
C ARG A 386 15.67 2.51 -12.42
N VAL A 387 14.73 3.43 -12.57
CA VAL A 387 13.69 3.36 -13.61
C VAL A 387 14.23 3.92 -14.91
N LEU A 388 14.24 3.09 -15.94
CA LEU A 388 14.69 3.48 -17.28
C LEU A 388 13.51 3.85 -18.19
N PRO A 389 13.68 4.76 -19.15
CA PRO A 389 12.58 5.24 -20.01
C PRO A 389 11.80 4.14 -20.73
N PHE A 390 12.46 3.04 -21.13
CA PHE A 390 11.78 1.92 -21.82
C PHE A 390 10.77 1.20 -20.93
N GLN A 391 10.92 1.26 -19.60
CA GLN A 391 10.01 0.62 -18.65
C GLN A 391 8.64 1.32 -18.59
N ALA A 392 8.53 2.54 -19.10
CA ALA A 392 7.26 3.23 -19.31
C ALA A 392 6.51 2.80 -20.57
N ASN A 393 7.13 1.97 -21.45
CA ASN A 393 6.52 1.48 -22.67
C ASN A 393 5.28 0.60 -22.35
N PRO A 394 4.14 0.79 -23.06
CA PRO A 394 2.91 0.05 -22.81
C PRO A 394 3.05 -1.48 -22.93
N GLU A 395 3.80 -1.96 -23.93
CA GLU A 395 3.99 -3.40 -24.14
C GLU A 395 4.83 -4.03 -23.04
N TYR A 396 5.90 -3.35 -22.63
CA TYR A 396 6.72 -3.77 -21.48
C TYR A 396 5.89 -3.84 -20.20
N ARG A 397 5.11 -2.79 -19.90
CA ARG A 397 4.24 -2.77 -18.73
C ARG A 397 3.20 -3.88 -18.77
N ARG A 398 2.56 -4.09 -19.91
CA ARG A 398 1.57 -5.17 -20.11
C ARG A 398 2.18 -6.53 -19.79
N SER A 399 3.31 -6.87 -20.38
CA SER A 399 3.93 -8.19 -20.23
C SER A 399 4.48 -8.41 -18.82
N ARG A 400 5.07 -7.38 -18.19
CA ARG A 400 5.67 -7.52 -16.86
C ARG A 400 4.63 -7.56 -15.73
N THR A 401 3.55 -6.82 -15.87
CA THR A 401 2.52 -6.75 -14.82
C THR A 401 1.80 -8.08 -14.61
N VAL A 402 1.65 -8.90 -15.65
CA VAL A 402 0.95 -10.19 -15.57
C VAL A 402 1.47 -11.09 -14.44
N GLU A 403 2.77 -11.08 -14.17
CA GLU A 403 3.37 -11.91 -13.11
C GLU A 403 3.59 -11.17 -11.78
N SER A 404 3.49 -9.83 -11.79
CA SER A 404 3.92 -9.01 -10.64
C SER A 404 3.14 -9.33 -9.36
N LEU A 405 1.83 -9.51 -9.44
CA LEU A 405 1.01 -9.78 -8.27
C LEU A 405 1.35 -11.12 -7.62
N GLY A 406 1.46 -12.19 -8.42
CA GLY A 406 1.78 -13.52 -7.94
C GLY A 406 3.20 -13.68 -7.39
N MET A 407 4.12 -12.81 -7.81
CA MET A 407 5.49 -12.78 -7.28
C MET A 407 5.55 -12.46 -5.77
N VAL A 408 4.51 -11.85 -5.21
CA VAL A 408 4.42 -11.58 -3.76
C VAL A 408 4.42 -12.89 -2.96
N TYR A 409 3.78 -13.94 -3.48
CA TYR A 409 3.67 -15.25 -2.84
C TYR A 409 4.56 -16.35 -3.45
N LYS A 410 5.42 -15.98 -4.39
CA LYS A 410 6.35 -16.95 -5.01
C LYS A 410 7.43 -17.37 -4.02
N CYS A 411 7.75 -18.66 -4.00
CA CYS A 411 8.89 -19.18 -3.26
C CYS A 411 10.21 -18.78 -3.95
N HIS A 412 11.20 -18.31 -3.19
CA HIS A 412 12.49 -17.77 -3.67
C HIS A 412 13.69 -18.54 -3.13
#